data_0dacdb4970797d0b2222f6da7fbc3c54
#
_entry.id   0dacdb4970797d0b2222f6da7fbc3c54
#
_cell.length_a   1.000
_cell.length_b   1.000
_cell.length_c   1.000
_cell.angle_alpha   90.00
_cell.angle_beta   90.00
_cell.angle_gamma   90.00
#
_symmetry.space_group_name_H-M   'P 1'
#
loop_
_entity.id
_entity.type
_entity.pdbx_description
1 polymer ?
#
loop_
_entity_poly.entity_id
_entity_poly.type
_entity_poly.pdbx_seq_one_letter_code
_entity_poly.pdbx_strand_id
1 'polypeptide(L)'
;MNTNKNKTIAARIGRALLILLAVIVIVVGILFIPWNITGLASHSNPVKSYDEAVQRIQAMQASGASKMNPKCITQFMTHGQQTQHVIILVHGYTNCPEQFAELGQRFYDLGYNVLIAPLPHHGLADRMTDEQGQLKAEELAAYADQV
;
A
#
# COMPACT_ATOMS: atom_id res chain seq x y z
N MET A 1 -44.54 13.33 46.68
CA MET A 1 -43.13 13.51 47.13
C MET A 1 -42.11 12.82 46.18
N ASN A 2 -42.35 12.81 44.83
CA ASN A 2 -41.52 12.07 43.89
C ASN A 2 -40.89 12.94 42.74
N THR A 3 -41.29 14.19 42.64
CA THR A 3 -40.84 15.07 41.54
C THR A 3 -39.40 15.56 41.64
N ASN A 4 -38.86 15.71 42.83
CA ASN A 4 -37.48 16.15 43.04
C ASN A 4 -36.44 15.09 42.72
N LYS A 5 -36.78 13.79 42.97
CA LYS A 5 -35.89 12.67 42.67
C LYS A 5 -35.73 12.45 41.16
N ASN A 6 -36.81 12.64 40.41
CA ASN A 6 -36.80 12.51 38.96
C ASN A 6 -35.99 13.66 38.28
N LYS A 7 -36.07 14.90 38.82
CA LYS A 7 -35.25 16.02 38.32
C LYS A 7 -33.76 15.80 38.54
N THR A 8 -33.37 15.26 39.69
CA THR A 8 -31.94 14.94 39.95
C THR A 8 -31.41 13.81 39.10
N ILE A 9 -32.21 12.79 38.81
CA ILE A 9 -31.85 11.70 37.90
C ILE A 9 -31.72 12.24 36.46
N ALA A 10 -32.67 13.00 35.98
CA ALA A 10 -32.61 13.63 34.65
C ALA A 10 -31.36 14.53 34.49
N ALA A 11 -31.01 15.32 35.50
CA ALA A 11 -29.82 16.15 35.48
C ALA A 11 -28.51 15.33 35.45
N ARG A 12 -28.48 14.20 36.17
CA ARG A 12 -27.31 13.28 36.14
C ARG A 12 -27.14 12.61 34.76
N ILE A 13 -28.25 12.15 34.18
CA ILE A 13 -28.25 11.57 32.84
C ILE A 13 -27.81 12.62 31.82
N GLY A 14 -28.35 13.85 31.87
CA GLY A 14 -27.95 14.92 30.99
C GLY A 14 -26.44 15.25 31.06
N ARG A 15 -25.89 15.30 32.28
CA ARG A 15 -24.43 15.46 32.47
C ARG A 15 -23.63 14.32 31.87
N ALA A 16 -24.06 13.07 32.10
CA ALA A 16 -23.37 11.90 31.56
C ALA A 16 -23.37 11.90 30.03
N LEU A 17 -24.47 12.28 29.41
CA LEU A 17 -24.58 12.41 27.95
C LEU A 17 -23.70 13.52 27.40
N LEU A 18 -23.62 14.69 28.10
CA LEU A 18 -22.71 15.77 27.69
C LEU A 18 -21.24 15.36 27.80
N ILE A 19 -20.86 14.64 28.85
CA ILE A 19 -19.49 14.13 28.99
C ILE A 19 -19.20 13.12 27.87
N LEU A 20 -20.10 12.21 27.60
CA LEU A 20 -19.94 11.23 26.52
C LEU A 20 -19.78 11.93 25.16
N LEU A 21 -20.61 12.93 24.87
CA LEU A 21 -20.52 13.72 23.65
C LEU A 21 -19.16 14.44 23.56
N ALA A 22 -18.70 15.06 24.64
CA ALA A 22 -17.41 15.72 24.68
C ALA A 22 -16.25 14.75 24.42
N VAL A 23 -16.31 13.55 24.99
CA VAL A 23 -15.29 12.50 24.75
C VAL A 23 -15.31 12.06 23.28
N ILE A 24 -16.49 11.85 22.69
CA ILE A 24 -16.61 11.51 21.27
C ILE A 24 -16.01 12.62 20.39
N VAL A 25 -16.32 13.88 20.65
CA VAL A 25 -15.76 15.02 19.91
C VAL A 25 -14.24 15.08 20.01
N ILE A 26 -13.68 14.84 21.22
CA ILE A 26 -12.23 14.81 21.43
C ILE A 26 -11.60 13.66 20.64
N VAL A 27 -12.17 12.46 20.71
CA VAL A 27 -11.64 11.28 19.99
C VAL A 27 -11.69 11.51 18.48
N VAL A 28 -12.83 12.02 17.98
CA VAL A 28 -12.95 12.39 16.57
C VAL A 28 -11.92 13.45 16.18
N GLY A 29 -11.76 14.50 17.02
CA GLY A 29 -10.76 15.54 16.79
C GLY A 29 -9.34 14.98 16.70
N ILE A 30 -8.97 14.06 17.58
CA ILE A 30 -7.66 13.39 17.56
C ILE A 30 -7.46 12.60 16.25
N LEU A 31 -8.49 11.93 15.74
CA LEU A 31 -8.42 11.16 14.48
C LEU A 31 -8.20 12.06 13.25
N PHE A 32 -8.58 13.34 13.33
CA PHE A 32 -8.35 14.30 12.24
C PHE A 32 -7.08 15.14 12.41
N ILE A 33 -6.27 14.90 13.46
CA ILE A 33 -4.94 15.53 13.56
C ILE A 33 -4.07 14.93 12.45
N PRO A 34 -3.56 15.73 11.49
CA PRO A 34 -2.65 15.21 10.49
C PRO A 34 -1.39 14.73 11.18
N TRP A 35 -1.14 13.43 11.15
CA TRP A 35 0.13 12.88 11.58
C TRP A 35 1.16 13.28 10.54
N ASN A 36 2.05 14.20 10.88
CA ASN A 36 3.21 14.49 10.05
C ASN A 36 4.12 13.26 10.08
N ILE A 37 3.95 12.38 9.11
CA ILE A 37 4.86 11.27 8.89
C ILE A 37 6.11 11.89 8.24
N THR A 38 7.04 12.31 9.06
CA THR A 38 8.36 12.76 8.63
C THR A 38 9.18 11.53 8.23
N GLY A 39 9.89 11.59 7.11
CA GLY A 39 10.75 10.49 6.64
C GLY A 39 10.21 9.69 5.46
N LEU A 40 9.01 10.02 4.94
CA LEU A 40 8.48 9.43 3.70
C LEU A 40 8.79 10.31 2.47
N ALA A 41 9.86 11.09 2.52
CA ALA A 41 10.30 11.86 1.35
C ALA A 41 10.81 10.88 0.28
N SER A 42 10.26 11.01 -0.95
CA SER A 42 10.79 10.29 -2.11
C SER A 42 12.21 10.73 -2.40
N HIS A 43 13.08 9.76 -2.61
CA HIS A 43 14.46 9.94 -3.06
C HIS A 43 14.59 9.36 -4.46
N SER A 44 13.93 10.00 -5.44
CA SER A 44 13.87 9.47 -6.79
C SER A 44 15.27 9.10 -7.31
N ASN A 45 15.39 7.90 -7.85
CA ASN A 45 16.60 7.36 -8.44
C ASN A 45 16.33 6.95 -9.89
N PRO A 46 16.10 7.94 -10.79
CA PRO A 46 15.71 7.65 -12.15
C PRO A 46 16.81 6.90 -12.89
N VAL A 47 16.42 5.92 -13.68
CA VAL A 47 17.30 5.22 -14.60
C VAL A 47 17.73 6.16 -15.74
N LYS A 48 18.95 5.97 -16.23
CA LYS A 48 19.53 6.81 -17.30
C LYS A 48 19.28 6.22 -18.70
N SER A 49 18.92 4.95 -18.78
CA SER A 49 18.70 4.26 -20.04
C SER A 49 17.69 3.12 -19.89
N TYR A 50 17.17 2.66 -21.02
CA TYR A 50 16.34 1.47 -21.08
C TYR A 50 17.08 0.23 -20.56
N ASP A 51 18.34 0.05 -20.92
CA ASP A 51 19.14 -1.12 -20.49
C ASP A 51 19.34 -1.12 -18.97
N GLU A 52 19.57 0.04 -18.36
CA GLU A 52 19.64 0.16 -16.90
C GLU A 52 18.31 -0.21 -16.23
N ALA A 53 17.17 0.21 -16.82
CA ALA A 53 15.86 -0.17 -16.33
C ALA A 53 15.67 -1.69 -16.39
N VAL A 54 16.02 -2.32 -17.51
CA VAL A 54 15.92 -3.77 -17.69
C VAL A 54 16.78 -4.51 -16.65
N GLN A 55 18.02 -4.09 -16.45
CA GLN A 55 18.90 -4.69 -15.44
C GLN A 55 18.34 -4.57 -14.03
N ARG A 56 17.78 -3.42 -13.68
CA ARG A 56 17.16 -3.18 -12.38
C ARG A 56 15.96 -4.09 -12.16
N ILE A 57 15.09 -4.22 -13.17
CA ILE A 57 13.94 -5.13 -13.12
C ILE A 57 14.37 -6.60 -13.03
N GLN A 58 15.39 -7.02 -13.76
CA GLN A 58 15.95 -8.37 -13.67
C GLN A 58 16.50 -8.66 -12.28
N ALA A 59 17.17 -7.69 -11.66
CA ALA A 59 17.62 -7.83 -10.27
C ALA A 59 16.44 -7.98 -9.30
N MET A 60 15.36 -7.23 -9.50
CA MET A 60 14.14 -7.39 -8.71
C MET A 60 13.50 -8.77 -8.91
N GLN A 61 13.46 -9.28 -10.14
CA GLN A 61 12.94 -10.63 -10.43
C GLN A 61 13.78 -11.73 -9.76
N ALA A 62 15.08 -11.56 -9.72
CA ALA A 62 15.99 -12.52 -9.08
C ALA A 62 15.89 -12.46 -7.54
N SER A 63 15.61 -11.28 -6.99
CA SER A 63 15.51 -11.06 -5.55
C SER A 63 14.30 -11.78 -4.97
N GLY A 64 14.56 -12.76 -4.10
CA GLY A 64 13.50 -13.47 -3.38
C GLY A 64 12.70 -14.49 -4.22
N ALA A 65 13.02 -14.71 -5.48
CA ALA A 65 12.30 -15.62 -6.38
C ALA A 65 12.05 -17.01 -5.78
N SER A 66 13.00 -17.54 -5.01
CA SER A 66 12.88 -18.86 -4.36
C SER A 66 11.84 -18.94 -3.24
N LYS A 67 11.44 -17.81 -2.68
CA LYS A 67 10.43 -17.72 -1.61
C LYS A 67 9.05 -17.33 -2.13
N MET A 68 8.98 -16.83 -3.36
CA MET A 68 7.74 -16.32 -3.95
C MET A 68 6.86 -17.44 -4.49
N ASN A 69 5.56 -17.24 -4.41
CA ASN A 69 4.62 -18.01 -5.23
C ASN A 69 4.91 -17.73 -6.71
N PRO A 70 5.05 -18.76 -7.58
CA PRO A 70 5.36 -18.55 -9.00
C PRO A 70 4.39 -17.61 -9.74
N LYS A 71 3.15 -17.50 -9.30
CA LYS A 71 2.16 -16.57 -9.86
C LYS A 71 2.31 -15.13 -9.36
N CYS A 72 3.07 -14.93 -8.28
CA CYS A 72 3.20 -13.64 -7.62
C CYS A 72 4.56 -12.97 -7.84
N ILE A 73 5.38 -13.50 -8.74
CA ILE A 73 6.66 -12.92 -9.11
C ILE A 73 6.49 -11.62 -9.91
N THR A 74 7.52 -10.80 -9.94
CA THR A 74 7.60 -9.62 -10.82
C THR A 74 7.43 -10.03 -12.27
N GLN A 75 6.48 -9.41 -12.97
CA GLN A 75 6.26 -9.61 -14.40
C GLN A 75 6.73 -8.38 -15.15
N PHE A 76 7.49 -8.58 -16.21
CA PHE A 76 7.95 -7.52 -17.09
C PHE A 76 7.67 -7.87 -18.54
N MET A 77 6.81 -7.09 -19.16
CA MET A 77 6.43 -7.23 -20.56
C MET A 77 7.08 -6.05 -21.32
N THR A 78 7.96 -6.35 -22.26
CA THR A 78 8.72 -5.32 -22.96
C THR A 78 8.80 -5.59 -24.45
N HIS A 79 8.79 -4.52 -25.25
CA HIS A 79 9.03 -4.52 -26.70
C HIS A 79 10.52 -4.54 -27.07
N GLY A 80 11.42 -4.79 -26.09
CA GLY A 80 12.87 -4.83 -26.32
C GLY A 80 13.51 -3.45 -26.53
N GLN A 81 12.77 -2.39 -26.32
CA GLN A 81 13.22 -1.01 -26.48
C GLN A 81 12.43 -0.06 -25.59
N GLN A 82 12.92 1.16 -25.44
CA GLN A 82 12.17 2.24 -24.81
C GLN A 82 10.92 2.55 -25.64
N THR A 83 9.77 2.59 -24.97
CA THR A 83 8.49 3.01 -25.56
C THR A 83 8.12 4.41 -25.07
N GLN A 84 7.17 5.05 -25.76
CA GLN A 84 6.71 6.39 -25.38
C GLN A 84 6.07 6.41 -23.99
N HIS A 85 5.46 5.31 -23.59
CA HIS A 85 4.79 5.16 -22.31
C HIS A 85 5.15 3.84 -21.66
N VAL A 86 5.25 3.85 -20.33
CA VAL A 86 5.40 2.68 -19.50
C VAL A 86 4.23 2.63 -18.51
N ILE A 87 3.77 1.44 -18.19
CA ILE A 87 2.75 1.20 -17.17
C ILE A 87 3.39 0.41 -16.03
N ILE A 88 3.27 0.91 -14.82
CA ILE A 88 3.67 0.20 -13.60
C ILE A 88 2.40 -0.13 -12.82
N LEU A 89 2.19 -1.42 -12.54
CA LEU A 89 1.04 -1.93 -11.79
C LEU A 89 1.53 -2.50 -10.47
N VAL A 90 1.02 -1.97 -9.38
CA VAL A 90 1.30 -2.44 -8.03
C VAL A 90 -0.01 -2.87 -7.37
N HIS A 91 -0.04 -4.09 -6.87
CA HIS A 91 -1.26 -4.68 -6.29
C HIS A 91 -1.59 -4.11 -4.91
N GLY A 92 -2.84 -4.33 -4.45
CA GLY A 92 -3.27 -3.98 -3.10
C GLY A 92 -2.75 -4.96 -2.03
N TYR A 93 -2.84 -4.56 -0.76
CA TYR A 93 -2.28 -5.25 0.41
C TYR A 93 -2.65 -6.74 0.51
N THR A 94 -3.83 -7.16 0.09
CA THR A 94 -4.31 -8.55 0.21
C THR A 94 -4.11 -9.38 -1.06
N ASN A 95 -3.38 -8.85 -2.04
CA ASN A 95 -3.27 -9.45 -3.37
C ASN A 95 -1.80 -9.67 -3.79
N CYS A 96 -1.58 -10.00 -5.06
CA CYS A 96 -0.25 -10.15 -5.65
C CYS A 96 -0.27 -9.81 -7.16
N PRO A 97 0.88 -9.74 -7.86
CA PRO A 97 0.99 -9.37 -9.26
C PRO A 97 0.04 -10.07 -10.23
N GLU A 98 -0.32 -11.33 -9.98
CA GLU A 98 -1.28 -12.08 -10.82
C GLU A 98 -2.60 -11.34 -11.04
N GLN A 99 -3.01 -10.52 -10.09
CA GLN A 99 -4.22 -9.68 -10.19
C GLN A 99 -4.24 -8.85 -11.48
N PHE A 100 -3.08 -8.42 -11.93
CA PHE A 100 -2.95 -7.51 -13.06
C PHE A 100 -2.43 -8.15 -14.35
N ALA A 101 -2.24 -9.47 -14.38
CA ALA A 101 -1.65 -10.15 -15.52
C ALA A 101 -2.43 -9.88 -16.83
N GLU A 102 -3.75 -10.00 -16.80
CA GLU A 102 -4.60 -9.75 -17.98
C GLU A 102 -4.62 -8.26 -18.37
N LEU A 103 -4.71 -7.37 -17.39
CA LEU A 103 -4.68 -5.92 -17.64
C LEU A 103 -3.32 -5.49 -18.20
N GLY A 104 -2.25 -6.02 -17.65
CA GLY A 104 -0.88 -5.78 -18.14
C GLY A 104 -0.71 -6.23 -19.58
N GLN A 105 -1.23 -7.41 -19.94
CA GLN A 105 -1.19 -7.91 -21.31
C GLN A 105 -1.92 -6.97 -22.27
N ARG A 106 -3.07 -6.42 -21.88
CA ARG A 106 -3.80 -5.45 -22.72
C ARG A 106 -3.01 -4.17 -22.97
N PHE A 107 -2.31 -3.63 -21.95
CA PHE A 107 -1.44 -2.49 -22.16
C PHE A 107 -0.23 -2.83 -23.02
N TYR A 108 0.36 -4.00 -22.83
CA TYR A 108 1.44 -4.47 -23.69
C TYR A 108 1.00 -4.56 -25.15
N ASP A 109 -0.16 -5.12 -25.44
CA ASP A 109 -0.72 -5.23 -26.80
C ASP A 109 -1.00 -3.86 -27.44
N LEU A 110 -1.19 -2.81 -26.60
CA LEU A 110 -1.32 -1.42 -27.03
C LEU A 110 0.02 -0.72 -27.25
N GLY A 111 1.16 -1.41 -27.08
CA GLY A 111 2.49 -0.87 -27.35
C GLY A 111 3.20 -0.27 -26.14
N TYR A 112 2.70 -0.51 -24.92
CA TYR A 112 3.37 -0.05 -23.69
C TYR A 112 4.37 -1.10 -23.20
N ASN A 113 5.48 -0.67 -22.59
CA ASN A 113 6.21 -1.54 -21.69
C ASN A 113 5.46 -1.59 -20.36
N VAL A 114 5.36 -2.77 -19.75
CA VAL A 114 4.57 -2.99 -18.53
C VAL A 114 5.41 -3.68 -17.47
N LEU A 115 5.43 -3.11 -16.28
CA LEU A 115 5.98 -3.72 -15.08
C LEU A 115 4.85 -4.01 -14.09
N ILE A 116 4.71 -5.27 -13.66
CA ILE A 116 3.81 -5.65 -12.58
C ILE A 116 4.69 -6.15 -11.44
N ALA A 117 4.75 -5.38 -10.37
CA ALA A 117 5.69 -5.60 -9.28
C ALA A 117 4.97 -6.00 -7.98
N PRO A 118 5.50 -6.97 -7.21
CA PRO A 118 4.97 -7.32 -5.90
C PRO A 118 5.33 -6.24 -4.88
N LEU A 119 4.46 -6.00 -3.91
CA LEU A 119 4.84 -5.24 -2.72
C LEU A 119 5.86 -6.03 -1.88
N PRO A 120 6.75 -5.37 -1.15
CA PRO A 120 7.62 -6.03 -0.18
C PRO A 120 6.80 -6.88 0.79
N HIS A 121 7.34 -8.01 1.22
CA HIS A 121 6.69 -8.99 2.09
C HIS A 121 5.41 -9.66 1.55
N HIS A 122 5.06 -9.43 0.28
CA HIS A 122 3.88 -10.01 -0.35
C HIS A 122 4.24 -11.07 -1.37
N GLY A 123 3.24 -11.90 -1.70
CA GLY A 123 3.37 -12.89 -2.76
C GLY A 123 4.19 -14.13 -2.41
N LEU A 124 4.45 -14.38 -1.13
CA LEU A 124 5.20 -15.56 -0.68
C LEU A 124 4.46 -16.87 -0.98
N ALA A 125 5.24 -17.93 -1.22
CA ALA A 125 4.71 -19.28 -1.40
C ALA A 125 4.11 -19.83 -0.09
N ASP A 126 4.77 -19.57 1.04
CA ASP A 126 4.21 -19.84 2.37
C ASP A 126 3.32 -18.66 2.80
N ARG A 127 2.02 -18.92 2.86
CA ARG A 127 1.01 -17.94 3.23
C ARG A 127 0.67 -17.95 4.72
N MET A 128 1.29 -18.82 5.49
CA MET A 128 1.04 -18.98 6.93
C MET A 128 2.04 -18.18 7.79
N THR A 129 2.72 -17.22 7.19
CA THR A 129 3.69 -16.35 7.85
C THR A 129 3.08 -14.98 8.16
N ASP A 130 3.67 -14.27 9.13
CA ASP A 130 3.30 -12.90 9.49
C ASP A 130 4.03 -11.84 8.65
N GLU A 131 4.69 -12.25 7.56
CA GLU A 131 5.53 -11.39 6.72
C GLU A 131 4.78 -10.16 6.19
N GLN A 132 3.56 -10.33 5.72
CA GLN A 132 2.76 -9.20 5.22
C GLN A 132 2.54 -8.09 6.27
N GLY A 133 2.45 -8.48 7.54
CA GLY A 133 2.30 -7.54 8.65
C GLY A 133 3.56 -6.74 8.97
N GLN A 134 4.70 -7.11 8.38
CA GLN A 134 5.99 -6.45 8.62
C GLN A 134 6.25 -5.26 7.70
N LEU A 135 5.43 -5.06 6.65
CA LEU A 135 5.57 -3.93 5.73
C LEU A 135 5.45 -2.59 6.47
N LYS A 136 6.49 -1.78 6.38
CA LYS A 136 6.58 -0.45 6.97
C LYS A 136 6.38 0.63 5.91
N ALA A 137 5.93 1.80 6.34
CA ALA A 137 5.71 2.94 5.46
C ALA A 137 7.03 3.42 4.80
N GLU A 138 8.13 3.41 5.55
CA GLU A 138 9.46 3.79 5.06
C GLU A 138 9.97 2.81 4.00
N GLU A 139 9.72 1.52 4.19
CA GLU A 139 10.07 0.48 3.23
C GLU A 139 9.25 0.61 1.94
N LEU A 140 7.96 0.91 2.07
CA LEU A 140 7.10 1.17 0.90
C LEU A 140 7.55 2.41 0.14
N ALA A 141 7.95 3.48 0.83
CA ALA A 141 8.50 4.69 0.21
C ALA A 141 9.80 4.38 -0.54
N ALA A 142 10.74 3.67 0.09
CA ALA A 142 11.99 3.25 -0.55
C ALA A 142 11.75 2.32 -1.74
N TYR A 143 10.77 1.44 -1.65
CA TYR A 143 10.35 0.59 -2.76
C TYR A 143 9.79 1.39 -3.93
N ALA A 144 8.95 2.38 -3.68
CA ALA A 144 8.40 3.25 -4.71
C ALA A 144 9.49 4.04 -5.47
N ASP A 145 10.63 4.33 -4.82
CA ASP A 145 11.79 4.98 -5.45
C ASP A 145 12.61 4.01 -6.34
N GLN A 146 12.39 2.70 -6.20
CA GLN A 146 13.09 1.66 -6.97
C GLN A 146 12.30 1.22 -8.22
N VAL A 147 11.00 1.33 -8.18
CA VAL A 147 10.07 0.86 -9.22
C VAL A 147 9.76 1.98 -10.21
#